data_99afc40c175f58c03321dc064cb238a6
#
_entry.id   99afc40c175f58c03321dc064cb238a6
#
_cell.length_a   1.000
_cell.length_b   1.000
_cell.length_c   1.000
_cell.angle_alpha   90.00
_cell.angle_beta   90.00
_cell.angle_gamma   90.00
#
_symmetry.space_group_name_H-M   'P 1'
#
loop_
_entity.id
_entity.type
_entity.pdbx_description
1 polymer ?
#
loop_
_entity_poly.entity_id
_entity_poly.type
_entity_poly.pdbx_seq_one_letter_code
_entity_poly.pdbx_strand_id
1 'polypeptide(L)'
;NELANSKAFTADDLETGGYKIVTTLDKGMQDEIQQVGDTRPEGMPESIQVGGIAVDQKTGSVKAMYAGNDYLTKQLNNVTQSTFEPGSTMKPFGLLGAAQEGVNFNTLFNGNSGLTFETTPGTTAQVPNALNTNWGYINLYQATANSVNTVFMEVNKHLGAANLAKIAHQAGIEGDIAEDTTYNILGINGITVWDLAQGHSTIANDGVKNTLHIVDKVLTSDGSKELYKTAQENQQVFEANDCHLV
;
A
#
# COMPACT_ATOMS: atom_id res chain seq x y z
N ASN A 1 1.30 1.98 -17.90
CA ASN A 1 0.98 2.97 -18.93
C ASN A 1 -0.52 3.31 -18.88
N GLU A 2 -0.88 4.25 -17.99
CA GLU A 2 -2.26 4.59 -17.63
C GLU A 2 -3.15 4.88 -18.84
N LEU A 3 -2.69 5.76 -19.76
CA LEU A 3 -3.47 6.12 -20.95
C LEU A 3 -3.62 4.96 -21.94
N ALA A 4 -2.60 4.14 -22.13
CA ALA A 4 -2.70 2.97 -22.99
C ALA A 4 -3.68 1.92 -22.41
N ASN A 5 -3.69 1.76 -21.08
CA ASN A 5 -4.63 0.84 -20.39
C ASN A 5 -6.07 1.35 -20.42
N SER A 6 -6.29 2.66 -20.52
CA SER A 6 -7.62 3.27 -20.62
C SER A 6 -8.39 2.88 -21.87
N LYS A 7 -7.70 2.33 -22.90
CA LYS A 7 -8.22 2.03 -24.25
C LYS A 7 -8.78 3.24 -25.01
N ALA A 8 -8.58 4.46 -24.49
CA ALA A 8 -9.00 5.69 -25.13
C ALA A 8 -8.02 6.12 -26.23
N PHE A 9 -6.75 5.65 -26.12
CA PHE A 9 -5.68 5.98 -27.05
C PHE A 9 -4.87 4.74 -27.39
N THR A 10 -4.40 4.64 -28.62
CA THR A 10 -3.36 3.70 -29.02
C THR A 10 -1.97 4.27 -28.68
N ALA A 11 -0.95 3.43 -28.69
CA ALA A 11 0.44 3.91 -28.51
C ALA A 11 0.82 4.93 -29.62
N ASP A 12 0.40 4.67 -30.87
CA ASP A 12 0.66 5.54 -32.01
C ASP A 12 -0.06 6.91 -31.84
N ASP A 13 -1.31 6.91 -31.34
CA ASP A 13 -2.01 8.16 -31.01
C ASP A 13 -1.22 9.00 -30.01
N LEU A 14 -0.68 8.36 -28.94
CA LEU A 14 0.06 9.06 -27.90
C LEU A 14 1.41 9.62 -28.40
N GLU A 15 2.05 8.94 -29.35
CA GLU A 15 3.33 9.38 -29.93
C GLU A 15 3.14 10.48 -30.97
N THR A 16 2.08 10.41 -31.76
CA THR A 16 1.91 11.28 -32.95
C THR A 16 0.86 12.38 -32.78
N GLY A 17 -0.08 12.22 -31.84
CA GLY A 17 -1.26 13.10 -31.70
C GLY A 17 -0.99 14.50 -31.16
N GLY A 18 0.20 14.76 -30.61
CA GLY A 18 0.59 16.08 -30.09
C GLY A 18 -0.30 16.59 -28.96
N TYR A 19 -0.89 15.69 -28.18
CA TYR A 19 -1.85 16.00 -27.12
C TYR A 19 -1.22 16.78 -25.95
N LYS A 20 -2.06 17.54 -25.25
CA LYS A 20 -1.72 18.08 -23.92
C LYS A 20 -2.24 17.14 -22.85
N ILE A 21 -1.34 16.48 -22.15
CA ILE A 21 -1.66 15.60 -21.01
C ILE A 21 -1.56 16.44 -19.75
N VAL A 22 -2.69 16.62 -19.06
CA VAL A 22 -2.77 17.30 -17.77
C VAL A 22 -2.67 16.23 -16.69
N THR A 23 -1.70 16.38 -15.80
CA THR A 23 -1.49 15.43 -14.69
C THR A 23 -2.05 15.95 -13.39
N THR A 24 -2.22 15.06 -12.43
CA THR A 24 -2.65 15.37 -11.06
C THR A 24 -1.50 15.88 -10.18
N LEU A 25 -0.27 15.80 -10.68
CA LEU A 25 0.94 16.16 -9.93
C LEU A 25 0.92 17.62 -9.50
N ASP A 26 1.20 17.86 -8.24
CA ASP A 26 1.46 19.18 -7.68
C ASP A 26 2.95 19.48 -7.73
N LYS A 27 3.32 20.59 -8.37
CA LYS A 27 4.73 20.92 -8.56
C LYS A 27 5.47 21.12 -7.24
N GLY A 28 4.86 21.78 -6.25
CA GLY A 28 5.49 22.02 -4.95
C GLY A 28 5.78 20.72 -4.22
N MET A 29 4.77 19.84 -4.13
CA MET A 29 4.93 18.52 -3.51
C MET A 29 5.92 17.64 -4.30
N GLN A 30 5.95 17.73 -5.63
CA GLN A 30 6.91 17.00 -6.46
C GLN A 30 8.35 17.47 -6.21
N ASP A 31 8.57 18.78 -6.11
CA ASP A 31 9.90 19.34 -5.80
C ASP A 31 10.35 18.90 -4.39
N GLU A 32 9.44 18.87 -3.40
CA GLU A 32 9.74 18.43 -2.04
C GLU A 32 10.06 16.93 -1.96
N ILE A 33 9.26 16.06 -2.57
CA ILE A 33 9.52 14.61 -2.53
C ILE A 33 10.82 14.25 -3.26
N GLN A 34 11.15 14.98 -4.33
CA GLN A 34 12.41 14.83 -5.04
C GLN A 34 13.60 15.18 -4.12
N GLN A 35 13.53 16.33 -3.44
CA GLN A 35 14.57 16.76 -2.52
C GLN A 35 14.77 15.75 -1.38
N VAL A 36 13.67 15.25 -0.78
CA VAL A 36 13.73 14.24 0.29
C VAL A 36 14.32 12.92 -0.23
N GLY A 37 13.86 12.46 -1.39
CA GLY A 37 14.31 11.19 -2.00
C GLY A 37 15.80 11.22 -2.40
N ASP A 38 16.30 12.36 -2.85
CA ASP A 38 17.70 12.55 -3.20
C ASP A 38 18.61 12.72 -1.96
N THR A 39 18.02 13.08 -0.82
CA THR A 39 18.76 13.22 0.44
C THR A 39 18.95 11.85 1.07
N ARG A 40 20.17 11.30 0.96
CA ARG A 40 20.53 10.03 1.57
C ARG A 40 21.11 10.25 2.96
N PRO A 41 20.65 9.49 3.98
CA PRO A 41 21.32 9.46 5.29
C PRO A 41 22.80 9.05 5.15
N GLU A 42 23.65 9.62 6.00
CA GLU A 42 25.06 9.25 6.05
C GLU A 42 25.21 7.74 6.31
N GLY A 43 26.06 7.09 5.52
CA GLY A 43 26.31 5.65 5.62
C GLY A 43 25.26 4.75 4.95
N MET A 44 24.23 5.30 4.32
CA MET A 44 23.26 4.51 3.56
C MET A 44 23.95 3.94 2.29
N PRO A 45 23.96 2.59 2.11
CA PRO A 45 24.54 1.98 0.91
C PRO A 45 23.82 2.44 -0.37
N GLU A 46 24.58 2.61 -1.46
CA GLU A 46 24.01 2.97 -2.78
C GLU A 46 23.05 1.92 -3.35
N SER A 47 23.20 0.66 -2.92
CA SER A 47 22.32 -0.45 -3.32
C SER A 47 20.91 -0.34 -2.79
N ILE A 48 20.68 0.45 -1.73
CA ILE A 48 19.33 0.65 -1.17
C ILE A 48 18.52 1.52 -2.12
N GLN A 49 17.39 0.99 -2.56
CA GLN A 49 16.45 1.71 -3.41
C GLN A 49 15.47 2.50 -2.53
N VAL A 50 15.10 3.68 -3.00
CA VAL A 50 14.10 4.56 -2.36
C VAL A 50 12.98 4.80 -3.36
N GLY A 51 11.75 4.65 -2.92
CA GLY A 51 10.54 5.02 -3.64
C GLY A 51 9.60 5.75 -2.70
N GLY A 52 8.89 6.75 -3.21
CA GLY A 52 7.92 7.52 -2.42
C GLY A 52 6.77 8.02 -3.28
N ILE A 53 5.58 8.12 -2.67
CA ILE A 53 4.37 8.58 -3.35
C ILE A 53 3.51 9.40 -2.37
N ALA A 54 2.91 10.47 -2.86
CA ALA A 54 1.91 11.25 -2.15
C ALA A 54 0.58 11.18 -2.90
N VAL A 55 -0.49 10.80 -2.19
CA VAL A 55 -1.81 10.53 -2.76
C VAL A 55 -2.87 11.36 -2.06
N ASP A 56 -3.80 11.92 -2.82
CA ASP A 56 -5.08 12.40 -2.33
C ASP A 56 -6.06 11.22 -2.28
N GLN A 57 -6.30 10.68 -1.09
CA GLN A 57 -7.14 9.51 -0.91
C GLN A 57 -8.60 9.72 -1.34
N LYS A 58 -9.10 10.97 -1.31
CA LYS A 58 -10.48 11.28 -1.71
C LYS A 58 -10.72 11.18 -3.21
N THR A 59 -9.67 11.35 -3.99
CA THR A 59 -9.77 11.37 -5.45
C THR A 59 -8.99 10.25 -6.14
N GLY A 60 -8.03 9.61 -5.44
CA GLY A 60 -7.05 8.71 -6.04
C GLY A 60 -5.93 9.45 -6.81
N SER A 61 -5.92 10.78 -6.77
CA SER A 61 -4.92 11.58 -7.48
C SER A 61 -3.54 11.45 -6.86
N VAL A 62 -2.57 11.03 -7.63
CA VAL A 62 -1.15 11.07 -7.23
C VAL A 62 -0.65 12.51 -7.34
N LYS A 63 -0.24 13.09 -6.23
CA LYS A 63 0.24 14.48 -6.15
C LYS A 63 1.74 14.61 -6.34
N ALA A 64 2.50 13.60 -5.91
CA ALA A 64 3.94 13.56 -6.10
C ALA A 64 4.43 12.10 -6.10
N MET A 65 5.52 11.84 -6.81
CA MET A 65 6.13 10.51 -6.87
C MET A 65 7.65 10.63 -7.01
N TYR A 66 8.38 9.93 -6.15
CA TYR A 66 9.82 9.73 -6.26
C TYR A 66 10.10 8.29 -6.66
N ALA A 67 10.48 8.09 -7.90
CA ALA A 67 10.70 6.76 -8.47
C ALA A 67 12.17 6.30 -8.46
N GLY A 68 13.03 7.05 -7.81
CA GLY A 68 14.49 6.90 -7.80
C GLY A 68 15.17 8.09 -8.47
N ASN A 69 16.47 8.25 -8.21
CA ASN A 69 17.29 9.24 -8.85
C ASN A 69 17.84 8.70 -10.19
N ASP A 70 18.06 9.58 -11.14
CA ASP A 70 18.77 9.29 -12.39
C ASP A 70 18.13 8.17 -13.26
N TYR A 71 16.95 8.46 -13.81
CA TYR A 71 16.26 7.58 -14.76
C TYR A 71 17.14 7.17 -15.97
N LEU A 72 18.10 8.02 -16.38
CA LEU A 72 18.94 7.71 -17.54
C LEU A 72 19.91 6.55 -17.27
N THR A 73 20.32 6.35 -16.01
CA THR A 73 21.20 5.24 -15.62
C THR A 73 20.43 4.06 -15.00
N LYS A 74 19.29 4.33 -14.34
CA LYS A 74 18.45 3.32 -13.69
C LYS A 74 17.00 3.51 -14.12
N GLN A 75 16.59 2.84 -15.18
CA GLN A 75 15.25 2.96 -15.76
C GLN A 75 14.15 2.26 -14.93
N LEU A 76 14.50 1.53 -13.87
CA LEU A 76 13.55 0.87 -13.00
C LEU A 76 12.83 1.90 -12.11
N ASN A 77 11.51 1.92 -12.20
CA ASN A 77 10.67 2.77 -11.35
C ASN A 77 10.44 2.10 -9.99
N ASN A 78 11.00 2.69 -8.92
CA ASN A 78 10.93 2.13 -7.57
C ASN A 78 9.53 2.19 -6.95
N VAL A 79 8.59 2.93 -7.52
CA VAL A 79 7.21 3.02 -7.02
C VAL A 79 6.29 2.00 -7.67
N THR A 80 6.46 1.76 -8.99
CA THR A 80 5.50 0.95 -9.77
C THR A 80 6.07 -0.37 -10.29
N GLN A 81 7.40 -0.58 -10.22
CA GLN A 81 8.06 -1.75 -10.80
C GLN A 81 8.90 -2.53 -9.79
N SER A 82 9.52 -1.85 -8.82
CA SER A 82 10.24 -2.53 -7.74
C SER A 82 9.27 -3.03 -6.70
N THR A 83 9.48 -4.28 -6.26
CA THR A 83 8.76 -4.85 -5.13
C THR A 83 9.64 -4.85 -3.88
N PHE A 84 9.00 -4.77 -2.73
CA PHE A 84 9.65 -4.85 -1.42
C PHE A 84 8.73 -5.59 -0.44
N GLU A 85 9.29 -6.16 0.61
CA GLU A 85 8.51 -6.73 1.70
C GLU A 85 7.97 -5.58 2.57
N PRO A 86 6.65 -5.33 2.59
CA PRO A 86 6.07 -4.20 3.31
C PRO A 86 6.18 -4.33 4.82
N GLY A 87 6.48 -5.51 5.34
CA GLY A 87 6.65 -5.74 6.75
C GLY A 87 5.39 -5.39 7.54
N SER A 88 5.57 -4.74 8.66
CA SER A 88 4.46 -4.38 9.59
C SER A 88 3.43 -3.42 9.00
N THR A 89 3.65 -2.84 7.84
CA THR A 89 2.63 -2.02 7.16
C THR A 89 1.48 -2.85 6.58
N MET A 90 1.59 -4.20 6.58
CA MET A 90 0.46 -5.10 6.30
C MET A 90 -0.50 -5.28 7.48
N LYS A 91 -0.08 -4.99 8.71
CA LYS A 91 -0.90 -5.18 9.92
C LYS A 91 -2.23 -4.41 9.93
N PRO A 92 -2.34 -3.19 9.38
CA PRO A 92 -3.63 -2.51 9.27
C PRO A 92 -4.71 -3.31 8.54
N PHE A 93 -4.36 -4.11 7.51
CA PHE A 93 -5.32 -4.98 6.84
C PHE A 93 -5.82 -6.11 7.75
N GLY A 94 -4.97 -6.62 8.64
CA GLY A 94 -5.37 -7.57 9.68
C GLY A 94 -6.27 -6.94 10.76
N LEU A 95 -6.00 -5.68 11.15
CA LEU A 95 -6.89 -4.92 12.05
C LEU A 95 -8.25 -4.69 11.41
N LEU A 96 -8.29 -4.34 10.13
CA LEU A 96 -9.53 -4.17 9.39
C LEU A 96 -10.34 -5.47 9.37
N GLY A 97 -9.69 -6.62 9.13
CA GLY A 97 -10.34 -7.92 9.22
C GLY A 97 -10.88 -8.22 10.63
N ALA A 98 -10.11 -7.91 11.67
CA ALA A 98 -10.56 -8.05 13.04
C ALA A 98 -11.78 -7.15 13.37
N ALA A 99 -11.79 -5.91 12.85
CA ALA A 99 -12.93 -5.00 12.98
C ALA A 99 -14.18 -5.55 12.30
N GLN A 100 -14.06 -6.05 11.06
CA GLN A 100 -15.16 -6.69 10.31
C GLN A 100 -15.75 -7.92 11.02
N GLU A 101 -14.92 -8.67 11.74
CA GLU A 101 -15.37 -9.80 12.58
C GLU A 101 -15.93 -9.36 13.94
N GLY A 102 -15.96 -8.06 14.24
CA GLY A 102 -16.48 -7.50 15.49
C GLY A 102 -15.58 -7.73 16.69
N VAL A 103 -14.28 -7.95 16.49
CA VAL A 103 -13.30 -8.10 17.56
C VAL A 103 -13.21 -6.78 18.34
N ASN A 104 -13.41 -6.85 19.66
CA ASN A 104 -13.21 -5.69 20.52
C ASN A 104 -11.71 -5.41 20.67
N PHE A 105 -11.25 -4.23 20.24
CA PHE A 105 -9.84 -3.85 20.29
C PHE A 105 -9.26 -3.72 21.71
N ASN A 106 -10.10 -3.74 22.76
CA ASN A 106 -9.66 -3.88 24.15
C ASN A 106 -9.45 -5.34 24.60
N THR A 107 -9.76 -6.33 23.74
CA THR A 107 -9.44 -7.74 24.01
C THR A 107 -7.95 -7.90 24.23
N LEU A 108 -7.58 -8.66 25.26
CA LEU A 108 -6.19 -8.90 25.63
C LEU A 108 -5.65 -10.13 24.92
N PHE A 109 -4.49 -9.96 24.30
CA PHE A 109 -3.71 -10.99 23.60
C PHE A 109 -2.38 -11.20 24.31
N ASN A 110 -1.82 -12.40 24.23
CA ASN A 110 -0.46 -12.66 24.73
C ASN A 110 0.58 -12.06 23.78
N GLY A 111 1.22 -10.99 24.20
CA GLY A 111 2.25 -10.27 23.47
C GLY A 111 3.68 -10.71 23.79
N ASN A 112 3.91 -11.85 24.42
CA ASN A 112 5.25 -12.33 24.72
C ASN A 112 5.96 -12.80 23.44
N SER A 113 7.27 -12.60 23.39
CA SER A 113 8.12 -13.04 22.27
C SER A 113 8.31 -14.55 22.26
N GLY A 114 8.57 -15.12 21.09
CA GLY A 114 8.89 -16.55 20.94
C GLY A 114 7.70 -17.50 21.08
N LEU A 115 6.47 -16.99 20.97
CA LEU A 115 5.29 -17.86 20.90
C LEU A 115 5.33 -18.71 19.63
N THR A 116 4.82 -19.93 19.73
CA THR A 116 4.77 -20.89 18.61
C THR A 116 3.44 -20.77 17.88
N PHE A 117 3.50 -20.59 16.55
CA PHE A 117 2.35 -20.54 15.66
C PHE A 117 2.47 -21.58 14.55
N GLU A 118 1.36 -22.10 14.10
CA GLU A 118 1.29 -22.77 12.80
C GLU A 118 1.40 -21.71 11.71
N THR A 119 2.47 -21.78 10.92
CA THR A 119 2.82 -20.76 9.93
C THR A 119 2.37 -21.12 8.52
N THR A 120 2.40 -22.39 8.22
CA THR A 120 1.77 -23.03 7.05
C THR A 120 1.15 -24.34 7.53
N PRO A 121 0.20 -24.95 6.80
CA PRO A 121 -0.41 -26.21 7.21
C PRO A 121 0.63 -27.28 7.59
N GLY A 122 0.56 -27.74 8.84
CA GLY A 122 1.47 -28.75 9.40
C GLY A 122 2.86 -28.24 9.79
N THR A 123 3.15 -26.95 9.64
CA THR A 123 4.46 -26.37 10.00
C THR A 123 4.30 -25.34 11.11
N THR A 124 5.07 -25.50 12.17
CA THR A 124 5.09 -24.53 13.28
C THR A 124 6.43 -23.83 13.41
N ALA A 125 6.41 -22.57 13.82
CA ALA A 125 7.61 -21.80 14.12
C ALA A 125 7.43 -20.88 15.33
N GLN A 126 8.52 -20.55 16.00
CA GLN A 126 8.54 -19.52 17.02
C GLN A 126 8.65 -18.14 16.36
N VAL A 127 7.77 -17.22 16.75
CA VAL A 127 7.72 -15.86 16.22
C VAL A 127 8.28 -14.88 17.23
N PRO A 128 9.41 -14.24 16.95
CA PRO A 128 9.96 -13.21 17.83
C PRO A 128 9.25 -11.86 17.62
N ASN A 129 9.14 -11.10 18.71
CA ASN A 129 8.90 -9.66 18.64
C ASN A 129 10.20 -8.90 18.41
N ALA A 130 10.12 -7.63 18.02
CA ALA A 130 11.29 -6.76 17.93
C ALA A 130 12.08 -6.78 19.25
N LEU A 131 13.40 -6.90 19.17
CA LEU A 131 14.31 -7.00 20.30
C LEU A 131 13.96 -8.13 21.31
N ASN A 132 13.19 -9.15 20.87
CA ASN A 132 12.68 -10.23 21.74
C ASN A 132 11.89 -9.74 22.95
N THR A 133 11.22 -8.59 22.83
CA THR A 133 10.49 -7.95 23.93
C THR A 133 9.25 -8.76 24.30
N ASN A 134 9.07 -8.99 25.61
CA ASN A 134 7.89 -9.60 26.22
C ASN A 134 6.94 -8.49 26.70
N TRP A 135 5.73 -8.45 26.12
CA TRP A 135 4.73 -7.42 26.43
C TRP A 135 3.68 -7.87 27.45
N GLY A 136 3.66 -9.16 27.81
CA GLY A 136 2.57 -9.73 28.62
C GLY A 136 1.25 -9.73 27.86
N TYR A 137 0.14 -9.54 28.59
CA TYR A 137 -1.19 -9.43 27.99
C TYR A 137 -1.50 -7.97 27.66
N ILE A 138 -1.67 -7.67 26.39
CA ILE A 138 -1.93 -6.33 25.85
C ILE A 138 -3.09 -6.35 24.87
N ASN A 139 -3.77 -5.21 24.72
CA ASN A 139 -4.86 -5.05 23.74
C ASN A 139 -4.35 -4.67 22.34
N LEU A 140 -5.26 -4.64 21.35
CA LEU A 140 -4.88 -4.34 19.96
C LEU A 140 -4.30 -2.93 19.80
N TYR A 141 -4.77 -1.93 20.54
CA TYR A 141 -4.19 -0.59 20.50
C TYR A 141 -2.72 -0.58 20.92
N GLN A 142 -2.40 -1.25 22.02
CA GLN A 142 -1.03 -1.38 22.52
C GLN A 142 -0.17 -2.22 21.57
N ALA A 143 -0.73 -3.30 21.03
CA ALA A 143 -0.05 -4.18 20.08
C ALA A 143 0.27 -3.44 18.77
N THR A 144 -0.62 -2.58 18.29
CA THR A 144 -0.42 -1.76 17.09
C THR A 144 0.66 -0.71 17.33
N ALA A 145 0.55 0.06 18.43
CA ALA A 145 1.51 1.10 18.77
C ALA A 145 2.95 0.58 18.89
N ASN A 146 3.12 -0.70 19.29
CA ASN A 146 4.42 -1.34 19.46
C ASN A 146 4.73 -2.39 18.38
N SER A 147 3.87 -2.50 17.38
CA SER A 147 4.03 -3.43 16.25
C SER A 147 4.33 -4.88 16.68
N VAL A 148 3.59 -5.40 17.68
CA VAL A 148 3.87 -6.68 18.35
C VAL A 148 3.51 -7.85 17.44
N ASN A 149 4.51 -8.54 16.89
CA ASN A 149 4.33 -9.60 15.90
C ASN A 149 3.45 -10.74 16.39
N THR A 150 3.65 -11.21 17.63
CA THR A 150 2.93 -12.36 18.19
C THR A 150 1.43 -12.10 18.33
N VAL A 151 1.02 -10.86 18.64
CA VAL A 151 -0.41 -10.49 18.69
C VAL A 151 -0.99 -10.51 17.27
N PHE A 152 -0.29 -9.96 16.28
CA PHE A 152 -0.78 -9.96 14.89
C PHE A 152 -0.80 -11.36 14.28
N MET A 153 0.13 -12.23 14.65
CA MET A 153 0.05 -13.66 14.27
C MET A 153 -1.20 -14.32 14.85
N GLU A 154 -1.59 -14.03 16.10
CA GLU A 154 -2.82 -14.56 16.69
C GLU A 154 -4.06 -13.98 16.00
N VAL A 155 -4.08 -12.69 15.66
CA VAL A 155 -5.13 -12.07 14.84
C VAL A 155 -5.27 -12.81 13.51
N ASN A 156 -4.17 -13.03 12.80
CA ASN A 156 -4.20 -13.67 11.49
C ASN A 156 -4.54 -15.17 11.55
N LYS A 157 -4.20 -15.84 12.63
CA LYS A 157 -4.59 -17.23 12.87
C LYS A 157 -6.13 -17.36 12.96
N HIS A 158 -6.81 -16.38 13.56
CA HIS A 158 -8.27 -16.33 13.61
C HIS A 158 -8.89 -15.90 12.28
N LEU A 159 -8.35 -14.86 11.66
CA LEU A 159 -8.83 -14.33 10.39
C LEU A 159 -8.61 -15.31 9.23
N GLY A 160 -7.47 -15.98 9.22
CA GLY A 160 -6.99 -16.82 8.12
C GLY A 160 -6.22 -16.05 7.05
N ALA A 161 -5.12 -16.65 6.59
CA ALA A 161 -4.22 -16.03 5.61
C ALA A 161 -4.93 -15.63 4.30
N ALA A 162 -5.83 -16.49 3.79
CA ALA A 162 -6.61 -16.20 2.58
C ALA A 162 -7.58 -15.02 2.77
N ASN A 163 -8.18 -14.86 3.96
CA ASN A 163 -9.04 -13.71 4.24
C ASN A 163 -8.24 -12.41 4.33
N LEU A 164 -7.05 -12.44 4.93
CA LEU A 164 -6.15 -11.28 4.91
C LEU A 164 -5.79 -10.87 3.48
N ALA A 165 -5.39 -11.82 2.64
CA ALA A 165 -5.10 -11.57 1.23
C ALA A 165 -6.31 -10.96 0.50
N LYS A 166 -7.50 -11.52 0.71
CA LYS A 166 -8.75 -11.00 0.15
C LYS A 166 -9.02 -9.54 0.58
N ILE A 167 -8.83 -9.20 1.86
CA ILE A 167 -9.01 -7.83 2.37
C ILE A 167 -8.01 -6.89 1.70
N ALA A 168 -6.74 -7.27 1.60
CA ALA A 168 -5.72 -6.47 0.94
C ALA A 168 -6.04 -6.24 -0.55
N HIS A 169 -6.51 -7.26 -1.27
CA HIS A 169 -6.96 -7.13 -2.67
C HIS A 169 -8.22 -6.25 -2.80
N GLN A 170 -9.18 -6.37 -1.89
CA GLN A 170 -10.35 -5.48 -1.86
C GLN A 170 -9.94 -4.03 -1.63
N ALA A 171 -8.92 -3.78 -0.82
CA ALA A 171 -8.35 -2.44 -0.62
C ALA A 171 -7.64 -1.91 -1.88
N GLY A 172 -7.30 -2.77 -2.85
CA GLY A 172 -6.70 -2.42 -4.14
C GLY A 172 -5.21 -2.77 -4.26
N ILE A 173 -4.67 -3.61 -3.39
CA ILE A 173 -3.34 -4.20 -3.59
C ILE A 173 -3.47 -5.26 -4.69
N GLU A 174 -2.73 -5.09 -5.80
CA GLU A 174 -2.74 -6.03 -6.94
C GLU A 174 -1.63 -7.09 -6.86
N GLY A 175 -0.57 -6.82 -6.08
CA GLY A 175 0.54 -7.75 -5.87
C GLY A 175 0.11 -9.05 -5.19
N ASP A 176 0.80 -10.14 -5.48
CA ASP A 176 0.52 -11.45 -4.90
C ASP A 176 0.72 -11.45 -3.38
N ILE A 177 -0.30 -11.88 -2.64
CA ILE A 177 -0.25 -12.08 -1.20
C ILE A 177 -0.51 -13.54 -0.90
N ALA A 178 0.44 -14.21 -0.23
CA ALA A 178 0.33 -15.63 0.08
C ALA A 178 -0.92 -15.94 0.91
N GLU A 179 -1.68 -16.95 0.51
CA GLU A 179 -2.93 -17.36 1.14
C GLU A 179 -2.76 -18.58 2.05
N ASP A 180 -1.60 -19.21 2.03
CA ASP A 180 -1.28 -20.48 2.71
C ASP A 180 -0.35 -20.29 3.92
N THR A 181 0.02 -19.05 4.26
CA THR A 181 0.89 -18.77 5.40
C THR A 181 0.39 -17.62 6.25
N THR A 182 0.37 -17.83 7.57
CA THR A 182 0.00 -16.78 8.54
C THR A 182 1.03 -15.65 8.63
N TYR A 183 2.22 -15.82 8.07
CA TYR A 183 3.24 -14.78 7.99
C TYR A 183 2.87 -13.62 7.05
N ASN A 184 1.88 -13.79 6.17
CA ASN A 184 1.47 -12.73 5.25
C ASN A 184 1.05 -11.43 5.99
N ILE A 185 0.54 -11.51 7.23
CA ILE A 185 0.25 -10.33 8.07
C ILE A 185 1.51 -9.58 8.51
N LEU A 186 2.66 -10.24 8.51
CA LEU A 186 3.95 -9.62 8.80
C LEU A 186 4.62 -9.05 7.54
N GLY A 187 3.94 -9.11 6.39
CA GLY A 187 4.34 -8.47 5.15
C GLY A 187 5.55 -9.10 4.48
N ILE A 188 5.54 -10.41 4.33
CA ILE A 188 6.62 -11.19 3.67
C ILE A 188 6.53 -11.20 2.14
N ASN A 189 5.41 -10.74 1.58
CA ASN A 189 5.18 -10.76 0.14
C ASN A 189 5.72 -9.49 -0.51
N GLY A 190 6.36 -9.64 -1.67
CA GLY A 190 6.84 -8.49 -2.42
C GLY A 190 5.69 -7.75 -3.12
N ILE A 191 5.42 -6.52 -2.70
CA ILE A 191 4.46 -5.62 -3.33
C ILE A 191 5.12 -4.29 -3.71
N THR A 192 4.49 -3.51 -4.58
CA THR A 192 5.00 -2.20 -4.98
C THR A 192 4.62 -1.11 -3.97
N VAL A 193 5.34 0.02 -3.99
CA VAL A 193 4.96 1.22 -3.23
C VAL A 193 3.59 1.73 -3.67
N TRP A 194 3.27 1.61 -4.96
CA TRP A 194 1.98 1.95 -5.54
C TRP A 194 0.85 1.12 -4.94
N ASP A 195 1.00 -0.21 -4.90
CA ASP A 195 0.01 -1.12 -4.31
C ASP A 195 -0.25 -0.79 -2.84
N LEU A 196 0.84 -0.63 -2.06
CA LEU A 196 0.70 -0.31 -0.64
C LEU A 196 -0.01 1.03 -0.44
N ALA A 197 0.33 2.06 -1.24
CA ALA A 197 -0.34 3.35 -1.18
C ALA A 197 -1.82 3.25 -1.56
N GLN A 198 -2.17 2.44 -2.57
CA GLN A 198 -3.56 2.18 -2.95
C GLN A 198 -4.35 1.58 -1.79
N GLY A 199 -3.82 0.52 -1.17
CA GLY A 199 -4.50 -0.16 -0.05
C GLY A 199 -4.71 0.76 1.15
N HIS A 200 -3.66 1.49 1.56
CA HIS A 200 -3.75 2.43 2.68
C HIS A 200 -4.66 3.64 2.37
N SER A 201 -4.66 4.13 1.12
CA SER A 201 -5.57 5.21 0.70
C SER A 201 -7.03 4.80 0.85
N THR A 202 -7.37 3.56 0.56
CA THR A 202 -8.74 3.04 0.70
C THR A 202 -9.17 3.02 2.17
N ILE A 203 -8.31 2.58 3.08
CA ILE A 203 -8.60 2.63 4.53
C ILE A 203 -8.76 4.07 5.00
N ALA A 204 -7.81 4.95 4.64
CA ALA A 204 -7.81 6.36 5.02
C ALA A 204 -8.96 7.18 4.42
N ASN A 205 -9.64 6.65 3.41
CA ASN A 205 -10.83 7.23 2.77
C ASN A 205 -12.12 6.53 3.20
N ASP A 206 -12.23 6.15 4.47
CA ASP A 206 -13.42 5.54 5.06
C ASP A 206 -13.89 4.27 4.31
N GLY A 207 -12.96 3.52 3.74
CA GLY A 207 -13.24 2.32 2.97
C GLY A 207 -13.72 2.56 1.54
N VAL A 208 -13.66 3.80 1.05
CA VAL A 208 -13.96 4.14 -0.35
C VAL A 208 -12.68 4.01 -1.18
N LYS A 209 -12.66 3.05 -2.09
CA LYS A 209 -11.57 2.86 -3.05
C LYS A 209 -11.73 3.82 -4.22
N ASN A 210 -10.70 4.63 -4.47
CA ASN A 210 -10.48 5.38 -5.69
C ASN A 210 -9.16 4.90 -6.31
N THR A 211 -9.20 4.44 -7.55
CA THR A 211 -8.01 3.97 -8.25
C THR A 211 -6.98 5.10 -8.40
N LEU A 212 -5.74 4.81 -8.01
CA LEU A 212 -4.66 5.78 -8.12
C LEU A 212 -4.38 6.10 -9.59
N HIS A 213 -4.21 7.39 -9.88
CA HIS A 213 -3.97 7.88 -11.23
C HIS A 213 -3.08 9.12 -11.22
N ILE A 214 -2.33 9.30 -12.31
CA ILE A 214 -1.47 10.47 -12.55
C ILE A 214 -2.08 11.38 -13.61
N VAL A 215 -2.87 10.84 -14.54
CA VAL A 215 -3.52 11.64 -15.59
C VAL A 215 -4.86 12.16 -15.08
N ASP A 216 -5.04 13.48 -15.08
CA ASP A 216 -6.34 14.11 -14.87
C ASP A 216 -7.16 14.08 -16.17
N LYS A 217 -6.57 14.62 -17.27
CA LYS A 217 -7.24 14.69 -18.57
C LYS A 217 -6.27 14.82 -19.73
N VAL A 218 -6.79 14.56 -20.92
CA VAL A 218 -6.08 14.75 -22.19
C VAL A 218 -6.86 15.73 -23.05
N LEU A 219 -6.16 16.73 -23.57
CA LEU A 219 -6.72 17.76 -24.47
C LEU A 219 -6.09 17.65 -25.87
N THR A 220 -6.77 18.21 -26.86
CA THR A 220 -6.16 18.45 -28.17
C THR A 220 -4.90 19.30 -28.07
N SER A 221 -4.06 19.31 -29.09
CA SER A 221 -2.79 20.06 -29.11
C SER A 221 -2.96 21.57 -28.87
N ASP A 222 -4.04 22.15 -29.34
CA ASP A 222 -4.42 23.55 -29.11
C ASP A 222 -5.07 23.79 -27.72
N GLY A 223 -5.45 22.70 -27.03
CA GLY A 223 -6.12 22.74 -25.73
C GLY A 223 -7.61 23.07 -25.77
N SER A 224 -8.23 23.14 -26.97
CA SER A 224 -9.60 23.59 -27.15
C SER A 224 -10.64 22.53 -26.81
N LYS A 225 -10.27 21.24 -26.87
CA LYS A 225 -11.20 20.12 -26.65
C LYS A 225 -10.61 19.10 -25.69
N GLU A 226 -11.43 18.66 -24.71
CA GLU A 226 -11.16 17.52 -23.86
C GLU A 226 -11.47 16.22 -24.61
N LEU A 227 -10.47 15.34 -24.70
CA LEU A 227 -10.54 14.04 -25.36
C LEU A 227 -10.72 12.90 -24.37
N TYR A 228 -10.22 13.08 -23.16
CA TYR A 228 -10.28 12.09 -22.07
C TYR A 228 -10.25 12.81 -20.73
N LYS A 229 -10.96 12.26 -19.77
CA LYS A 229 -10.86 12.63 -18.36
C LYS A 229 -10.94 11.37 -17.51
N THR A 230 -10.05 11.28 -16.51
CA THR A 230 -10.08 10.18 -15.56
C THR A 230 -11.35 10.22 -14.72
N ALA A 231 -12.08 9.11 -14.69
CA ALA A 231 -13.28 8.97 -13.89
C ALA A 231 -12.92 8.61 -12.45
N GLN A 232 -13.61 9.23 -11.49
CA GLN A 232 -13.56 8.78 -10.09
C GLN A 232 -14.51 7.59 -9.91
N GLU A 233 -14.00 6.52 -9.31
CA GLU A 233 -14.78 5.29 -9.11
C GLU A 233 -15.64 5.35 -7.84
N ASN A 234 -15.13 5.93 -6.74
CA ASN A 234 -15.80 6.07 -5.44
C ASN A 234 -16.46 4.75 -4.96
N GLN A 235 -15.75 3.64 -5.09
CA GLN A 235 -16.28 2.33 -4.74
C GLN A 235 -16.15 2.07 -3.24
N GLN A 236 -17.29 1.99 -2.51
CA GLN A 236 -17.29 1.56 -1.12
C GLN A 236 -16.95 0.07 -1.06
N VAL A 237 -15.83 -0.29 -0.46
CA VAL A 237 -15.36 -1.68 -0.32
C VAL A 237 -15.33 -2.15 1.13
N PHE A 238 -15.25 -1.22 2.09
CA PHE A 238 -15.30 -1.49 3.53
C PHE A 238 -16.24 -0.52 4.23
N GLU A 239 -16.81 -0.92 5.36
CA GLU A 239 -17.60 -0.03 6.21
C GLU A 239 -16.70 1.04 6.85
N ALA A 240 -17.15 2.30 6.83
CA ALA A 240 -16.39 3.42 7.40
C ALA A 240 -16.02 3.21 8.87
N ASN A 241 -16.95 2.66 9.66
CA ASN A 241 -16.71 2.41 11.08
C ASN A 241 -15.57 1.41 11.33
N ASP A 242 -15.40 0.40 10.47
CA ASP A 242 -14.29 -0.55 10.58
C ASP A 242 -12.95 0.13 10.25
N CYS A 243 -12.93 0.99 9.22
CA CYS A 243 -11.76 1.77 8.86
C CYS A 243 -11.34 2.77 9.95
N HIS A 244 -12.29 3.36 10.68
CA HIS A 244 -12.01 4.30 11.78
C HIS A 244 -11.34 3.63 12.99
N LEU A 245 -11.41 2.30 13.12
CA LEU A 245 -10.74 1.56 14.17
C LEU A 245 -9.27 1.26 13.86
N VAL A 246 -8.87 1.40 12.59
CA VAL A 246 -7.54 1.07 12.08
C VAL A 246 -6.65 2.30 11.98
#